data_0c4872f4a2c0442a730a5a3ba454c7bf
#
_entry.id   0c4872f4a2c0442a730a5a3ba454c7bf
#
_cell.length_a   1.000
_cell.length_b   1.000
_cell.length_c   1.000
_cell.angle_alpha   90.00
_cell.angle_beta   90.00
_cell.angle_gamma   90.00
#
_symmetry.space_group_name_H-M   'P 1'
#
loop_
_entity.id
_entity.type
_entity.pdbx_description
1 polymer ?
#
loop_
_entity_poly.entity_id
_entity_poly.type
_entity_poly.pdbx_seq_one_letter_code
_entity_poly.pdbx_strand_id
1 'polypeptide(L)'
;MNQIILASHGGLAAGAKDTLEMVLGDVSNVHVVSLARDDKEPITNKVEAMIATFNADDTVYVLTDMLGSSVNNNMVELSKNGTKFTVVSGFNIPLALTLAMSPVPVKGAELAALINEARTGLTNPNAPVEAAAAPAKKAKAARHSPGPPKH
;
A
#
# COMPACT_ATOMS: atom_id res chain seq x y z
N MET A 1 -17.64 3.06 3.36
CA MET A 1 -16.51 4.00 3.22
C MET A 1 -15.25 3.19 2.92
N ASN A 2 -14.24 3.86 2.40
CA ASN A 2 -12.96 3.21 2.16
C ASN A 2 -12.13 3.24 3.44
N GLN A 3 -11.71 2.08 3.90
CA GLN A 3 -10.82 1.93 5.05
C GLN A 3 -9.43 1.58 4.53
N ILE A 4 -8.45 2.36 4.92
CA ILE A 4 -7.08 2.19 4.46
C ILE A 4 -6.23 1.71 5.63
N ILE A 5 -5.58 0.57 5.48
CA ILE A 5 -4.62 0.08 6.48
C ILE A 5 -3.24 0.20 5.89
N LEU A 6 -2.40 0.99 6.53
CA LEU A 6 -1.00 1.09 6.16
C LEU A 6 -0.24 0.06 6.99
N ALA A 7 0.35 -0.92 6.31
CA ALA A 7 1.06 -2.01 6.99
C ALA A 7 2.54 -1.97 6.63
N SER A 8 3.40 -1.85 7.62
CA SER A 8 4.83 -1.69 7.37
C SER A 8 5.68 -2.29 8.46
N HIS A 9 6.96 -2.45 8.13
CA HIS A 9 7.98 -2.66 9.14
C HIS A 9 8.23 -1.33 9.85
N GLY A 10 8.48 -1.40 11.14
CA GLY A 10 8.88 -0.22 11.91
C GLY A 10 7.88 0.92 11.84
N GLY A 11 8.38 2.12 11.84
CA GLY A 11 7.58 3.34 11.96
C GLY A 11 7.09 3.96 10.66
N LEU A 12 7.27 3.32 9.51
CA LEU A 12 6.91 3.93 8.23
C LEU A 12 5.40 4.21 8.13
N ALA A 13 4.58 3.25 8.49
CA ALA A 13 3.14 3.43 8.40
C ALA A 13 2.63 4.54 9.31
N ALA A 14 3.14 4.61 10.53
CA ALA A 14 2.75 5.66 11.47
C ALA A 14 3.16 7.03 10.96
N GLY A 15 4.38 7.15 10.42
CA GLY A 15 4.84 8.40 9.83
C GLY A 15 4.03 8.81 8.61
N ALA A 16 3.65 7.84 7.79
CA ALA A 16 2.83 8.11 6.63
C ALA A 16 1.45 8.62 7.04
N LYS A 17 0.84 8.03 8.06
CA LYS A 17 -0.44 8.53 8.56
C LYS A 17 -0.32 9.95 9.09
N ASP A 18 0.76 10.24 9.81
CA ASP A 18 1.00 11.58 10.32
C ASP A 18 1.10 12.59 9.17
N THR A 19 1.80 12.23 8.10
CA THR A 19 1.90 13.07 6.91
C THR A 19 0.53 13.29 6.27
N LEU A 20 -0.26 12.22 6.16
CA LEU A 20 -1.60 12.32 5.58
C LEU A 20 -2.49 13.23 6.43
N GLU A 21 -2.36 13.17 7.73
CA GLU A 21 -3.14 14.01 8.63
C GLU A 21 -2.80 15.49 8.44
N MET A 22 -1.54 15.81 8.24
CA MET A 22 -1.13 17.18 7.97
C MET A 22 -1.72 17.71 6.66
N VAL A 23 -1.90 16.85 5.69
CA VAL A 23 -2.42 17.25 4.37
C VAL A 23 -3.94 17.25 4.31
N LEU A 24 -4.57 16.24 4.90
CA LEU A 24 -6.01 16.04 4.79
C LEU A 24 -6.81 16.55 5.99
N GLY A 25 -6.21 16.58 7.15
CA GLY A 25 -6.89 16.88 8.40
C GLY A 25 -7.56 15.65 8.98
N ASP A 26 -8.62 15.18 8.37
CA ASP A 26 -9.34 14.02 8.88
C ASP A 26 -8.81 12.74 8.23
N VAL A 27 -8.21 11.88 9.04
CA VAL A 27 -7.71 10.58 8.60
C VAL A 27 -8.31 9.45 9.45
N SER A 28 -9.56 9.63 9.86
CA SER A 28 -10.26 8.63 10.68
C SER A 28 -10.40 7.29 9.98
N ASN A 29 -10.33 7.27 8.65
CA ASN A 29 -10.39 6.04 7.86
C ASN A 29 -9.01 5.50 7.48
N VAL A 30 -7.94 6.06 8.04
CA VAL A 30 -6.58 5.57 7.82
C VAL A 30 -6.07 4.94 9.11
N HIS A 31 -5.61 3.73 9.02
CA HIS A 31 -5.18 2.92 10.16
C HIS A 31 -3.76 2.43 9.95
N VAL A 32 -3.08 2.13 11.04
CA VAL A 32 -1.68 1.73 11.01
C VAL A 32 -1.51 0.37 11.66
N VAL A 33 -0.81 -0.52 10.99
CA VAL A 33 -0.39 -1.78 11.55
C VAL A 33 1.11 -1.91 11.30
N SER A 34 1.88 -2.01 12.37
CA SER A 34 3.34 -2.07 12.27
C SER A 34 3.87 -3.39 12.77
N LEU A 35 4.94 -3.84 12.14
CA LEU A 35 5.71 -4.97 12.63
C LEU A 35 6.96 -4.40 13.30
N ALA A 36 7.02 -4.49 14.62
CA ALA A 36 8.16 -4.01 15.38
C ALA A 36 9.26 -5.07 15.43
N ARG A 37 10.47 -4.65 15.78
CA ARG A 37 11.63 -5.56 15.81
C ARG A 37 11.45 -6.77 16.70
N ASP A 38 10.80 -6.58 17.82
CA ASP A 38 10.62 -7.64 18.82
C ASP A 38 9.17 -8.08 18.94
N ASP A 39 8.38 -7.83 17.91
CA ASP A 39 6.97 -8.21 17.92
C ASP A 39 6.83 -9.71 17.92
N LYS A 40 5.98 -10.22 18.79
CA LYS A 40 5.70 -11.65 18.87
C LYS A 40 4.36 -12.00 18.27
N GLU A 41 3.49 -11.03 18.14
CA GLU A 41 2.19 -11.26 17.53
C GLU A 41 2.30 -11.16 16.01
N PRO A 42 1.80 -12.15 15.28
CA PRO A 42 1.82 -12.08 13.82
C PRO A 42 1.06 -10.87 13.31
N ILE A 43 1.60 -10.22 12.30
CA ILE A 43 0.96 -9.03 11.74
C ILE A 43 -0.41 -9.35 11.15
N THR A 44 -0.61 -10.58 10.68
CA THR A 44 -1.91 -11.03 10.17
C THR A 44 -2.99 -10.94 11.24
N ASN A 45 -2.65 -11.29 12.48
CA ASN A 45 -3.62 -11.20 13.59
C ASN A 45 -4.02 -9.75 13.85
N LYS A 46 -3.06 -8.84 13.75
CA LYS A 46 -3.33 -7.43 13.99
C LYS A 46 -4.26 -6.88 12.91
N VAL A 47 -4.03 -7.25 11.67
CA VAL A 47 -4.84 -6.79 10.55
C VAL A 47 -6.25 -7.38 10.63
N GLU A 48 -6.37 -8.66 10.90
CA GLU A 48 -7.67 -9.29 11.05
C GLU A 48 -8.50 -8.66 12.17
N ALA A 49 -7.87 -8.40 13.29
CA ALA A 49 -8.55 -7.78 14.43
C ALA A 49 -9.04 -6.37 14.06
N MET A 50 -8.25 -5.64 13.27
CA MET A 50 -8.61 -4.31 12.85
C MET A 50 -9.79 -4.35 11.86
N ILE A 51 -9.73 -5.23 10.88
CA ILE A 51 -10.80 -5.38 9.89
C ILE A 51 -12.11 -5.77 10.56
N ALA A 52 -12.04 -6.56 11.62
CA ALA A 52 -13.23 -6.96 12.35
C ALA A 52 -13.98 -5.78 12.99
N THR A 53 -13.33 -4.63 13.14
CA THR A 53 -13.98 -3.44 13.70
C THR A 53 -14.68 -2.60 12.64
N PHE A 54 -14.49 -2.89 11.37
CA PHE A 54 -15.09 -2.10 10.29
C PHE A 54 -16.52 -2.57 9.99
N ASN A 55 -17.25 -1.73 9.30
CA ASN A 55 -18.60 -2.09 8.86
C ASN A 55 -18.52 -3.05 7.68
N ALA A 56 -19.51 -3.92 7.56
CA ALA A 56 -19.54 -4.91 6.50
C ALA A 56 -19.55 -4.27 5.11
N ASP A 57 -20.08 -3.05 5.02
CA ASP A 57 -20.15 -2.35 3.72
C ASP A 57 -18.88 -1.58 3.38
N ASP A 58 -17.93 -1.53 4.28
CA ASP A 58 -16.68 -0.82 4.03
C ASP A 58 -15.81 -1.59 3.04
N THR A 59 -15.10 -0.85 2.20
CA THR A 59 -14.10 -1.43 1.32
C THR A 59 -12.74 -1.23 1.95
N VAL A 60 -12.00 -2.32 2.09
CA VAL A 60 -10.73 -2.30 2.82
C VAL A 60 -9.55 -2.43 1.85
N TYR A 61 -8.58 -1.55 2.01
CA TYR A 61 -7.32 -1.61 1.26
C TYR A 61 -6.19 -1.75 2.26
N VAL A 62 -5.29 -2.68 2.02
CA VAL A 62 -4.09 -2.83 2.83
C VAL A 62 -2.91 -2.43 1.95
N LEU A 63 -2.27 -1.33 2.31
CA LEU A 63 -1.14 -0.80 1.55
C LEU A 63 0.13 -1.19 2.29
N THR A 64 0.98 -1.94 1.62
CA THR A 64 2.19 -2.48 2.24
C THR A 64 3.43 -1.68 1.86
N ASP A 65 4.48 -1.81 2.64
CA ASP A 65 5.70 -1.03 2.50
C ASP A 65 6.45 -1.33 1.20
N MET A 66 6.65 -2.60 0.87
CA MET A 66 7.33 -2.93 -0.37
C MET A 66 7.01 -4.34 -0.83
N LEU A 67 6.98 -4.51 -2.13
CA LEU A 67 6.70 -5.79 -2.75
C LEU A 67 7.76 -6.81 -2.32
N GLY A 68 7.30 -7.96 -1.90
CA GLY A 68 8.19 -9.05 -1.50
C GLY A 68 8.67 -9.01 -0.06
N SER A 69 8.33 -7.98 0.70
CA SER A 69 8.67 -7.96 2.13
C SER A 69 7.82 -8.99 2.88
N SER A 70 8.23 -9.33 4.09
CA SER A 70 7.45 -10.27 4.89
C SER A 70 6.08 -9.72 5.21
N VAL A 71 5.97 -8.41 5.46
CA VAL A 71 4.68 -7.78 5.69
C VAL A 71 3.80 -7.94 4.45
N ASN A 72 4.35 -7.63 3.29
CA ASN A 72 3.61 -7.75 2.04
C ASN A 72 3.16 -9.17 1.78
N ASN A 73 4.07 -10.13 1.92
CA ASN A 73 3.77 -11.52 1.65
C ASN A 73 2.69 -12.06 2.58
N ASN A 74 2.74 -11.67 3.84
CA ASN A 74 1.71 -12.05 4.80
C ASN A 74 0.35 -11.47 4.43
N MET A 75 0.31 -10.24 3.92
CA MET A 75 -0.95 -9.63 3.53
C MET A 75 -1.53 -10.28 2.28
N VAL A 76 -0.68 -10.60 1.31
CA VAL A 76 -1.11 -11.29 0.10
C VAL A 76 -1.69 -12.67 0.46
N GLU A 77 -1.02 -13.40 1.35
CA GLU A 77 -1.49 -14.70 1.78
C GLU A 77 -2.81 -14.59 2.54
N LEU A 78 -2.93 -13.63 3.43
CA LEU A 78 -4.15 -13.43 4.18
C LEU A 78 -5.33 -13.11 3.27
N SER A 79 -5.09 -12.31 2.23
CA SER A 79 -6.16 -11.94 1.30
C SER A 79 -6.66 -13.15 0.51
N LYS A 80 -5.82 -14.17 0.33
CA LYS A 80 -6.22 -15.38 -0.37
C LYS A 80 -7.00 -16.32 0.53
N ASN A 81 -6.86 -16.18 1.83
CA ASN A 81 -7.47 -17.08 2.79
C ASN A 81 -8.84 -16.64 3.29
N GLY A 82 -9.49 -15.76 2.56
CA GLY A 82 -10.88 -15.42 2.83
C GLY A 82 -11.13 -14.08 3.49
N THR A 83 -10.12 -13.44 4.05
CA THR A 83 -10.28 -12.10 4.59
C THR A 83 -10.36 -11.13 3.42
N LYS A 84 -11.43 -10.36 3.36
CA LYS A 84 -11.70 -9.54 2.19
C LYS A 84 -11.05 -8.18 2.26
N PHE A 85 -10.02 -7.98 1.47
CA PHE A 85 -9.42 -6.68 1.26
C PHE A 85 -8.56 -6.71 0.00
N THR A 86 -8.20 -5.53 -0.49
CA THR A 86 -7.32 -5.40 -1.64
C THR A 86 -5.93 -4.99 -1.14
N VAL A 87 -4.92 -5.72 -1.58
CA VAL A 87 -3.53 -5.40 -1.24
C VAL A 87 -2.92 -4.54 -2.34
N VAL A 88 -2.25 -3.46 -1.97
CA VAL A 88 -1.41 -2.72 -2.90
C VAL A 88 -0.03 -2.61 -2.28
N SER A 89 0.99 -3.08 -3.01
CA SER A 89 2.35 -3.17 -2.51
C SER A 89 3.16 -1.92 -2.87
N GLY A 90 4.01 -1.49 -1.95
CA GLY A 90 4.91 -0.39 -2.22
C GLY A 90 4.22 0.96 -2.26
N PHE A 91 3.35 1.22 -1.29
CA PHE A 91 2.56 2.44 -1.32
C PHE A 91 3.42 3.70 -1.29
N ASN A 92 2.90 4.77 -1.84
CA ASN A 92 3.44 6.10 -1.65
C ASN A 92 2.32 7.01 -1.14
N ILE A 93 2.68 8.22 -0.75
CA ILE A 93 1.72 9.16 -0.18
C ILE A 93 0.62 9.54 -1.20
N PRO A 94 0.92 9.82 -2.47
CA PRO A 94 -0.16 10.12 -3.43
C PRO A 94 -1.21 9.03 -3.54
N LEU A 95 -0.81 7.77 -3.53
CA LEU A 95 -1.77 6.66 -3.58
C LEU A 95 -2.65 6.62 -2.34
N ALA A 96 -2.02 6.67 -1.17
CA ALA A 96 -2.76 6.60 0.09
C ALA A 96 -3.71 7.78 0.23
N LEU A 97 -3.26 8.95 -0.18
CA LEU A 97 -4.05 10.17 -0.11
C LEU A 97 -5.30 10.06 -0.98
N THR A 98 -5.14 9.62 -2.21
CA THR A 98 -6.26 9.52 -3.14
C THR A 98 -7.28 8.48 -2.69
N LEU A 99 -6.81 7.32 -2.22
CA LEU A 99 -7.72 6.30 -1.71
C LEU A 99 -8.47 6.78 -0.47
N ALA A 100 -7.77 7.47 0.43
CA ALA A 100 -8.39 7.95 1.65
C ALA A 100 -9.45 9.01 1.39
N MET A 101 -9.26 9.81 0.35
CA MET A 101 -10.20 10.87 -0.01
C MET A 101 -11.37 10.39 -0.84
N SER A 102 -11.28 9.23 -1.44
CA SER A 102 -12.30 8.77 -2.36
C SER A 102 -13.61 8.45 -1.62
N PRO A 103 -14.73 9.02 -2.06
CA PRO A 103 -16.02 8.74 -1.41
C PRO A 103 -16.64 7.43 -1.87
N VAL A 104 -16.05 6.79 -2.87
CA VAL A 104 -16.58 5.54 -3.43
C VAL A 104 -15.46 4.51 -3.53
N PRO A 105 -15.79 3.22 -3.61
CA PRO A 105 -14.77 2.19 -3.81
C PRO A 105 -14.02 2.40 -5.10
N VAL A 106 -12.73 2.15 -5.07
CA VAL A 106 -11.85 2.22 -6.25
C VAL A 106 -11.38 0.80 -6.54
N LYS A 107 -11.85 0.23 -7.63
CA LYS A 107 -11.58 -1.18 -7.95
C LYS A 107 -11.29 -1.37 -9.44
N GLY A 108 -10.76 -2.54 -9.77
CA GLY A 108 -10.57 -2.93 -11.16
C GLY A 108 -9.75 -1.94 -11.96
N ALA A 109 -10.26 -1.52 -13.11
CA ALA A 109 -9.56 -0.60 -14.00
C ALA A 109 -9.27 0.75 -13.34
N GLU A 110 -10.15 1.22 -12.49
CA GLU A 110 -9.95 2.49 -11.80
C GLU A 110 -8.78 2.39 -10.82
N LEU A 111 -8.69 1.28 -10.10
CA LEU A 111 -7.57 1.08 -9.18
C LEU A 111 -6.26 0.94 -9.95
N ALA A 112 -6.27 0.22 -11.07
CA ALA A 112 -5.09 0.09 -11.90
C ALA A 112 -4.61 1.44 -12.42
N ALA A 113 -5.53 2.29 -12.84
CA ALA A 113 -5.20 3.63 -13.30
C ALA A 113 -4.63 4.49 -12.18
N LEU A 114 -5.21 4.39 -11.00
CA LEU A 114 -4.73 5.12 -9.84
C LEU A 114 -3.31 4.68 -9.46
N ILE A 115 -3.04 3.40 -9.50
CA ILE A 115 -1.71 2.88 -9.21
C ILE A 115 -0.71 3.40 -10.24
N ASN A 116 -1.08 3.39 -11.52
CA ASN A 116 -0.20 3.90 -12.55
C ASN A 116 0.09 5.39 -12.37
N GLU A 117 -0.90 6.16 -11.99
CA GLU A 117 -0.70 7.56 -11.72
C GLU A 117 0.19 7.77 -10.51
N ALA A 118 -0.02 7.01 -9.45
CA ALA A 118 0.79 7.11 -8.24
C ALA A 118 2.25 6.78 -8.50
N ARG A 119 2.53 5.88 -9.44
CA ARG A 119 3.90 5.55 -9.82
C ARG A 119 4.66 6.74 -10.36
N THR A 120 3.98 7.67 -11.00
CA THR A 120 4.63 8.85 -11.55
C THR A 120 5.15 9.77 -10.47
N GLY A 121 4.69 9.60 -9.24
CA GLY A 121 5.19 10.36 -8.11
C GLY A 121 6.59 9.92 -7.67
N LEU A 122 7.04 8.78 -8.13
CA LEU A 122 8.40 8.31 -7.88
C LEU A 122 9.22 8.66 -9.13
N THR A 123 9.84 9.81 -9.13
CA THR A 123 10.50 10.35 -10.30
C THR A 123 11.66 11.24 -9.92
N ASN A 124 12.56 11.44 -10.87
CA ASN A 124 13.59 12.46 -10.76
C ASN A 124 13.04 13.72 -11.46
N PRO A 125 12.67 14.76 -10.72
CA PRO A 125 12.00 15.92 -11.34
C PRO A 125 12.87 16.65 -12.34
N ASN A 126 14.18 16.41 -12.30
CA ASN A 126 15.11 17.04 -13.24
C ASN A 126 15.40 16.18 -14.46
N ALA A 127 14.83 14.97 -14.53
CA ALA A 127 15.10 14.07 -15.63
C ALA A 127 14.22 14.40 -16.83
N PRO A 128 14.66 14.08 -18.04
CA PRO A 128 13.84 14.28 -19.23
C PRO A 128 12.57 13.41 -19.17
N VAL A 129 11.50 13.96 -19.66
CA VAL A 129 10.20 13.28 -19.64
C VAL A 129 10.19 11.97 -20.41
N GLU A 130 10.93 11.91 -21.52
CA GLU A 130 10.90 10.71 -22.32
C GLU A 130 11.45 9.51 -21.58
N ALA A 131 12.21 9.70 -20.52
CA ALA A 131 12.69 8.58 -19.75
C ALA A 131 11.54 7.77 -19.17
N ALA A 132 10.41 8.39 -18.97
CA ALA A 132 9.27 7.70 -18.42
C ALA A 132 8.45 7.03 -19.49
N ALA A 133 8.75 7.30 -20.75
CA ALA A 133 7.93 6.80 -21.81
C ALA A 133 8.26 5.40 -22.28
N ALA A 134 9.24 4.77 -21.73
CA ALA A 134 9.66 3.47 -22.21
C ALA A 134 9.65 2.37 -21.17
N PRO A 135 8.66 2.32 -20.30
CA PRO A 135 8.68 1.34 -19.24
C PRO A 135 8.52 -0.09 -19.71
N ALA A 136 7.80 -0.30 -20.73
CA ALA A 136 7.54 -1.65 -21.16
C ALA A 136 8.78 -2.42 -21.55
N LYS A 137 9.69 -1.80 -22.27
CA LYS A 137 10.90 -2.47 -22.65
C LYS A 137 11.80 -2.67 -21.50
N LYS A 138 11.81 -1.73 -20.58
CA LYS A 138 12.66 -1.86 -19.46
C LYS A 138 12.20 -2.91 -18.54
N ALA A 139 10.93 -3.11 -18.41
CA ALA A 139 10.42 -4.13 -17.54
C ALA A 139 10.92 -5.49 -17.94
N LYS A 140 11.11 -5.70 -19.24
CA LYS A 140 11.58 -6.91 -19.68
C LYS A 140 12.99 -7.12 -19.29
N ALA A 141 13.81 -6.16 -19.37
CA ALA A 141 15.18 -6.27 -18.97
C ALA A 141 15.32 -6.44 -17.49
N ALA A 142 14.51 -5.76 -16.75
CA ALA A 142 14.62 -5.84 -15.32
C ALA A 142 14.35 -7.18 -14.77
N ARG A 143 13.54 -7.98 -15.44
CA ARG A 143 13.28 -9.23 -14.94
C ARG A 143 14.40 -10.14 -14.87
N HIS A 144 15.51 -9.86 -15.50
CA HIS A 144 16.64 -10.63 -15.45
C HIS A 144 17.47 -10.41 -14.33
N SER A 145 17.23 -9.40 -13.55
CA SER A 145 18.03 -9.11 -12.41
C SER A 145 17.94 -10.19 -11.43
N PRO A 146 19.02 -10.58 -10.82
CA PRO A 146 19.03 -11.58 -9.81
C PRO A 146 18.20 -11.09 -8.68
N GLY A 147 17.62 -11.96 -8.02
CA GLY A 147 16.82 -11.63 -6.90
C GLY A 147 17.63 -10.93 -5.89
N PRO A 148 17.12 -9.90 -5.33
CA PRO A 148 17.82 -9.19 -4.30
C PRO A 148 17.81 -9.98 -3.06
N PRO A 149 18.60 -9.59 -2.15
CA PRO A 149 18.63 -10.20 -0.88
C PRO A 149 17.33 -10.00 -0.29
N LYS A 150 16.98 -10.87 0.56
CA LYS A 150 15.80 -10.81 1.10
C LYS A 150 15.81 -10.08 2.28
N HIS A 151 15.07 -9.92 2.91
CA HIS A 151 14.78 -9.25 4.11
C HIS A 151 14.21 -7.92 3.93
#